data_5a841aa1675eee1d2fcab6e553705f6b
#
_entry.id   5a841aa1675eee1d2fcab6e553705f6b
#
_cell.length_a   1.000
_cell.length_b   1.000
_cell.length_c   1.000
_cell.angle_alpha   90.00
_cell.angle_beta   90.00
_cell.angle_gamma   90.00
#
_symmetry.space_group_name_H-M   'P 1'
#
loop_
_entity.id
_entity.type
_entity.pdbx_description
1 polymer ?
#
loop_
_entity_poly.entity_id
_entity_poly.type
_entity_poly.pdbx_seq_one_letter_code
_entity_poly.pdbx_strand_id
1 'polypeptide(L)'
;MVKYDTVLIRYGELSTKGKNRRDFITRLFTNIKYMLRDYPALTYRKTYDRIYIKLTDEDLAEIETKLKKVFGISSFSFTEKVNSNLEDIKQACVRIAKESDKKTFKMITKRHDKSFPLKSDGVNREVAGEILRNTELKVDVHEPELAIRVEIHSNETYITSSKIPGAGGYPAGINGKVLLMLSGGIDSPVAAYQLMKRGLHVEAVHFASPPYTSENAKNKVLELASQVSEYQGHMKVHIVNFTQLQLEIYKHAGDPYAVTLMRRMMFRLADMISKKYGCLAIGTGESVGQVASQTLESI
;
A
#
# COMPACT_ATOMS: atom_id res chain seq x y z
N MET A 1 4.94 23.22 -19.10
CA MET A 1 5.20 22.01 -18.28
C MET A 1 4.06 21.87 -17.28
N VAL A 2 3.41 20.67 -17.24
CA VAL A 2 2.34 20.39 -16.27
C VAL A 2 2.95 20.44 -14.87
N LYS A 3 2.37 21.23 -13.98
CA LYS A 3 2.81 21.34 -12.59
C LYS A 3 1.87 20.54 -11.68
N TYR A 4 2.22 19.29 -11.40
CA TYR A 4 1.51 18.54 -10.39
C TYR A 4 1.86 19.06 -9.00
N ASP A 5 0.88 19.62 -8.31
CA ASP A 5 1.03 20.24 -6.99
C ASP A 5 0.26 19.50 -5.89
N THR A 6 -0.50 18.48 -6.25
CA THR A 6 -1.33 17.74 -5.30
C THR A 6 -1.39 16.25 -5.66
N VAL A 7 -1.31 15.37 -4.64
CA VAL A 7 -1.68 13.95 -4.78
C VAL A 7 -3.08 13.75 -4.22
N LEU A 8 -3.96 13.18 -5.03
CA LEU A 8 -5.32 12.82 -4.64
C LEU A 8 -5.40 11.31 -4.40
N ILE A 9 -5.68 10.89 -3.17
CA ILE A 9 -5.77 9.49 -2.76
C ILE A 9 -7.21 9.06 -2.55
N ARG A 10 -7.58 7.88 -3.09
CA ARG A 10 -8.93 7.29 -3.03
C ARG A 10 -8.94 6.07 -2.13
N TYR A 11 -9.95 5.98 -1.27
CA TYR A 11 -10.07 4.94 -0.23
C TYR A 11 -10.53 3.56 -0.74
N GLY A 12 -11.19 3.48 -1.88
CA GLY A 12 -11.74 2.22 -2.41
C GLY A 12 -12.67 1.52 -1.40
N GLU A 13 -12.33 0.28 -1.04
CA GLU A 13 -13.12 -0.56 -0.13
C GLU A 13 -13.36 0.07 1.26
N LEU A 14 -12.49 0.97 1.71
CA LEU A 14 -12.69 1.65 2.98
C LEU A 14 -13.91 2.58 2.95
N SER A 15 -14.36 2.98 1.76
CA SER A 15 -15.56 3.83 1.61
C SER A 15 -16.84 3.09 1.94
N THR A 16 -16.88 1.76 1.87
CA THR A 16 -18.05 0.91 2.15
C THR A 16 -18.13 0.47 3.61
N LYS A 17 -17.12 0.79 4.44
CA LYS A 17 -17.14 0.49 5.88
C LYS A 17 -18.20 1.31 6.58
N GLY A 18 -18.94 0.67 7.49
CA GLY A 18 -19.98 1.30 8.31
C GLY A 18 -19.42 2.20 9.43
N LYS A 19 -19.83 1.96 10.66
CA LYS A 19 -19.50 2.78 11.84
C LYS A 19 -18.00 2.95 12.11
N ASN A 20 -17.18 1.95 11.81
CA ASN A 20 -15.74 1.96 12.03
C ASN A 20 -14.90 2.59 10.88
N ARG A 21 -15.54 3.12 9.84
CA ARG A 21 -14.87 3.75 8.69
C ARG A 21 -13.85 4.83 9.12
N ARG A 22 -14.22 5.63 10.12
CA ARG A 22 -13.36 6.72 10.62
C ARG A 22 -12.01 6.22 11.12
N ASP A 23 -11.98 5.07 11.80
CA ASP A 23 -10.77 4.49 12.36
C ASP A 23 -9.86 3.99 11.24
N PHE A 24 -10.43 3.31 10.23
CA PHE A 24 -9.69 2.88 9.04
C PHE A 24 -9.05 4.04 8.28
N ILE A 25 -9.82 5.11 8.04
CA ILE A 25 -9.29 6.30 7.36
C ILE A 25 -8.22 7.00 8.21
N THR A 26 -8.40 7.05 9.52
CA THR A 26 -7.41 7.65 10.43
C THR A 26 -6.12 6.82 10.46
N ARG A 27 -6.22 5.50 10.51
CA ARG A 27 -5.05 4.62 10.42
C ARG A 27 -4.34 4.76 9.07
N LEU A 28 -5.07 4.76 7.95
CA LEU A 28 -4.51 4.99 6.62
C LEU A 28 -3.76 6.33 6.55
N PHE A 29 -4.37 7.38 7.05
CA PHE A 29 -3.77 8.72 7.08
C PHE A 29 -2.47 8.77 7.88
N THR A 30 -2.44 8.09 9.03
CA THR A 30 -1.23 7.94 9.86
C THR A 30 -0.14 7.16 9.12
N ASN A 31 -0.51 6.04 8.47
CA ASN A 31 0.43 5.23 7.71
C ASN A 31 1.03 5.99 6.52
N ILE A 32 0.22 6.77 5.79
CA ILE A 32 0.70 7.63 4.70
C ILE A 32 1.71 8.64 5.21
N LYS A 33 1.39 9.36 6.30
CA LYS A 33 2.32 10.33 6.91
C LYS A 33 3.63 9.67 7.36
N TYR A 34 3.56 8.48 7.92
CA TYR A 34 4.73 7.74 8.34
C TYR A 34 5.61 7.33 7.15
N MET A 35 5.00 6.86 6.06
CA MET A 35 5.72 6.47 4.83
C MET A 35 6.39 7.66 4.14
N LEU A 36 5.79 8.84 4.25
CA LEU A 36 6.28 10.07 3.64
C LEU A 36 6.99 11.00 4.65
N ARG A 37 7.43 10.48 5.82
CA ARG A 37 8.06 11.28 6.87
C ARG A 37 9.37 11.98 6.47
N ASP A 38 10.04 11.44 5.43
CA ASP A 38 11.26 12.02 4.90
C ASP A 38 11.03 13.31 4.10
N TYR A 39 9.76 13.67 3.84
CA TYR A 39 9.32 14.86 3.12
C TYR A 39 8.55 15.81 4.06
N PRO A 40 9.23 16.58 4.91
CA PRO A 40 8.59 17.42 5.94
C PRO A 40 7.79 18.60 5.38
N ALA A 41 8.03 19.00 4.14
CA ALA A 41 7.32 20.10 3.48
C ALA A 41 5.89 19.71 3.02
N LEU A 42 5.59 18.42 2.94
CA LEU A 42 4.27 17.94 2.54
C LEU A 42 3.18 18.37 3.52
N THR A 43 2.10 18.90 3.01
CA THR A 43 0.91 19.20 3.80
C THR A 43 -0.25 18.28 3.43
N TYR A 44 -1.06 17.92 4.43
CA TYR A 44 -2.06 16.87 4.30
C TYR A 44 -3.44 17.37 4.66
N ARG A 45 -4.44 17.11 3.81
CA ARG A 45 -5.85 17.36 4.10
C ARG A 45 -6.64 16.06 3.95
N LYS A 46 -7.39 15.69 4.98
CA LYS A 46 -8.27 14.53 5.00
C LYS A 46 -9.72 14.99 4.91
N THR A 47 -10.47 14.42 3.96
CA THR A 47 -11.92 14.63 3.81
C THR A 47 -12.66 13.31 4.01
N TYR A 48 -13.97 13.36 3.90
CA TYR A 48 -14.81 12.16 4.01
C TYR A 48 -14.48 11.09 2.96
N ASP A 49 -14.15 11.48 1.73
CA ASP A 49 -13.97 10.57 0.59
C ASP A 49 -12.54 10.53 0.02
N ARG A 50 -11.64 11.43 0.46
CA ARG A 50 -10.31 11.61 -0.11
C ARG A 50 -9.26 12.01 0.93
N ILE A 51 -7.99 11.70 0.63
CA ILE A 51 -6.82 12.39 1.20
C ILE A 51 -6.16 13.19 0.08
N TYR A 52 -5.80 14.43 0.41
CA TYR A 52 -5.03 15.32 -0.46
C TYR A 52 -3.67 15.55 0.19
N ILE A 53 -2.61 15.43 -0.60
CA ILE A 53 -1.24 15.75 -0.20
C ILE A 53 -0.78 16.88 -1.11
N LYS A 54 -0.51 18.04 -0.54
CA LYS A 54 0.07 19.16 -1.28
C LYS A 54 1.57 18.93 -1.43
N LEU A 55 2.03 18.96 -2.67
CA LEU A 55 3.43 18.86 -3.05
C LEU A 55 4.06 20.25 -3.12
N THR A 56 5.37 20.30 -2.97
CA THR A 56 6.22 21.46 -3.24
C THR A 56 7.16 21.16 -4.42
N ASP A 57 8.31 20.55 -4.14
CA ASP A 57 9.33 20.24 -5.15
C ASP A 57 9.83 18.78 -5.03
N GLU A 58 9.00 17.90 -4.43
CA GLU A 58 9.37 16.51 -4.22
C GLU A 58 9.42 15.72 -5.54
N ASP A 59 10.30 14.72 -5.61
CA ASP A 59 10.34 13.78 -6.73
C ASP A 59 9.07 12.92 -6.75
N LEU A 60 8.30 13.09 -7.84
CA LEU A 60 7.03 12.38 -8.02
C LEU A 60 7.21 10.87 -8.11
N ALA A 61 8.33 10.38 -8.68
CA ALA A 61 8.60 8.95 -8.81
C ALA A 61 8.87 8.31 -7.44
N GLU A 62 9.57 9.01 -6.55
CA GLU A 62 9.78 8.55 -5.17
C GLU A 62 8.48 8.53 -4.37
N ILE A 63 7.67 9.60 -4.46
CA ILE A 63 6.34 9.66 -3.82
C ILE A 63 5.45 8.53 -4.33
N GLU A 64 5.43 8.27 -5.64
CA GLU A 64 4.68 7.18 -6.25
C GLU A 64 5.12 5.82 -5.68
N THR A 65 6.43 5.56 -5.65
CA THR A 65 7.01 4.32 -5.14
C THR A 65 6.62 4.06 -3.68
N LYS A 66 6.69 5.08 -2.83
CA LYS A 66 6.28 4.99 -1.42
C LYS A 66 4.77 4.78 -1.27
N LEU A 67 3.93 5.50 -2.03
CA LEU A 67 2.47 5.37 -1.95
C LEU A 67 1.96 4.02 -2.47
N LYS A 68 2.61 3.42 -3.47
CA LYS A 68 2.30 2.05 -3.95
C LYS A 68 2.48 0.97 -2.88
N LYS A 69 3.29 1.22 -1.84
CA LYS A 69 3.53 0.29 -0.74
C LYS A 69 2.58 0.47 0.44
N VAL A 70 1.70 1.48 0.44
CA VAL A 70 0.77 1.74 1.54
C VAL A 70 -0.53 0.96 1.37
N PHE A 71 -0.75 -0.06 2.20
CA PHE A 71 -2.02 -0.78 2.24
C PHE A 71 -3.18 0.12 2.68
N GLY A 72 -4.33 -0.07 2.03
CA GLY A 72 -5.53 0.75 2.21
C GLY A 72 -5.72 1.81 1.14
N ILE A 73 -4.70 2.10 0.34
CA ILE A 73 -4.85 2.97 -0.85
C ILE A 73 -5.42 2.13 -1.99
N SER A 74 -6.60 2.51 -2.49
CA SER A 74 -7.18 1.89 -3.69
C SER A 74 -6.51 2.39 -4.97
N SER A 75 -6.39 3.70 -5.08
CA SER A 75 -5.68 4.39 -6.17
C SER A 75 -5.32 5.80 -5.76
N PHE A 76 -4.35 6.38 -6.45
CA PHE A 76 -4.00 7.78 -6.30
C PHE A 76 -3.70 8.40 -7.66
N SER A 77 -3.63 9.72 -7.70
CA SER A 77 -3.34 10.48 -8.91
C SER A 77 -2.53 11.70 -8.53
N PHE A 78 -1.54 12.04 -9.34
CA PHE A 78 -0.96 13.37 -9.32
C PHE A 78 -1.91 14.30 -10.05
N THR A 79 -2.19 15.48 -9.49
CA THR A 79 -3.17 16.43 -10.00
C THR A 79 -2.58 17.82 -10.10
N GLU A 80 -3.01 18.54 -11.12
CA GLU A 80 -2.84 19.99 -11.18
C GLU A 80 -4.09 20.64 -10.56
N LYS A 81 -3.88 21.51 -9.57
CA LYS A 81 -4.94 22.25 -8.93
C LYS A 81 -5.08 23.61 -9.59
N VAL A 82 -6.30 23.98 -10.02
CA VAL A 82 -6.63 25.27 -10.63
C VAL A 82 -7.87 25.89 -9.98
N ASN A 83 -8.13 27.16 -10.26
CA ASN A 83 -9.37 27.80 -9.83
C ASN A 83 -10.58 27.18 -10.54
N SER A 84 -11.75 27.21 -9.90
CA SER A 84 -12.98 26.66 -10.47
C SER A 84 -13.65 27.67 -11.43
N ASN A 85 -12.95 27.97 -12.53
CA ASN A 85 -13.49 28.68 -13.67
C ASN A 85 -13.13 27.93 -14.98
N LEU A 86 -13.95 28.13 -16.01
CA LEU A 86 -13.82 27.34 -17.25
C LEU A 86 -12.51 27.60 -17.98
N GLU A 87 -11.99 28.82 -17.94
CA GLU A 87 -10.78 29.21 -18.66
C GLU A 87 -9.53 28.54 -18.06
N ASP A 88 -9.35 28.59 -16.73
CA ASP A 88 -8.24 27.92 -16.05
C ASP A 88 -8.29 26.39 -16.28
N ILE A 89 -9.50 25.80 -16.28
CA ILE A 89 -9.70 24.38 -16.57
C ILE A 89 -9.27 24.05 -18.00
N LYS A 90 -9.69 24.85 -19.00
CA LYS A 90 -9.30 24.69 -20.41
C LYS A 90 -7.78 24.71 -20.57
N GLN A 91 -7.14 25.74 -20.02
CA GLN A 91 -5.70 25.94 -20.14
C GLN A 91 -4.91 24.76 -19.52
N ALA A 92 -5.30 24.29 -18.34
CA ALA A 92 -4.64 23.15 -17.70
C ALA A 92 -4.84 21.84 -18.47
N CYS A 93 -6.05 21.58 -18.98
CA CYS A 93 -6.32 20.39 -19.78
C CYS A 93 -5.54 20.42 -21.11
N VAL A 94 -5.41 21.58 -21.75
CA VAL A 94 -4.60 21.75 -22.96
C VAL A 94 -3.11 21.51 -22.66
N ARG A 95 -2.57 22.00 -21.52
CA ARG A 95 -1.19 21.68 -21.11
C ARG A 95 -0.96 20.20 -20.99
N ILE A 96 -1.84 19.50 -20.29
CA ILE A 96 -1.77 18.02 -20.11
C ILE A 96 -1.83 17.31 -21.47
N ALA A 97 -2.70 17.75 -22.35
CA ALA A 97 -2.87 17.17 -23.68
C ALA A 97 -1.62 17.38 -24.57
N LYS A 98 -1.02 18.59 -24.55
CA LYS A 98 0.21 18.92 -25.30
C LYS A 98 1.45 18.16 -24.84
N GLU A 99 1.55 17.84 -23.55
CA GLU A 99 2.67 17.10 -22.98
C GLU A 99 2.50 15.57 -23.10
N SER A 100 1.33 15.11 -23.55
CA SER A 100 1.05 13.69 -23.75
C SER A 100 1.60 13.19 -25.08
N ASP A 101 2.16 11.98 -25.07
CA ASP A 101 2.57 11.21 -26.25
C ASP A 101 1.43 10.39 -26.89
N LYS A 102 0.20 10.56 -26.39
CA LYS A 102 -0.98 9.79 -26.80
C LYS A 102 -1.62 10.35 -28.06
N LYS A 103 -2.43 9.51 -28.73
CA LYS A 103 -3.13 9.89 -29.98
C LYS A 103 -4.62 10.17 -29.77
N THR A 104 -5.20 9.55 -28.74
CA THR A 104 -6.63 9.68 -28.46
C THR A 104 -6.88 10.11 -27.03
N PHE A 105 -7.98 10.83 -26.79
CA PHE A 105 -8.35 11.29 -25.46
C PHE A 105 -9.85 11.25 -25.18
N LYS A 106 -10.18 11.26 -23.88
CA LYS A 106 -11.54 11.42 -23.35
C LYS A 106 -11.55 12.39 -22.19
N MET A 107 -12.54 13.27 -22.17
CA MET A 107 -12.85 14.12 -21.02
C MET A 107 -13.83 13.43 -20.08
N ILE A 108 -13.57 13.51 -18.77
CA ILE A 108 -14.43 12.96 -17.72
C ILE A 108 -14.56 13.99 -16.61
N THR A 109 -15.65 14.76 -16.62
CA THR A 109 -15.90 15.80 -15.60
C THR A 109 -16.87 15.31 -14.53
N LYS A 110 -16.49 15.49 -13.26
CA LYS A 110 -17.34 15.31 -12.10
C LYS A 110 -17.47 16.62 -11.34
N ARG A 111 -18.71 17.10 -11.21
CA ARG A 111 -19.00 18.30 -10.41
C ARG A 111 -19.44 17.91 -9.01
N HIS A 112 -18.69 18.30 -8.02
CA HIS A 112 -19.09 18.28 -6.61
C HIS A 112 -19.87 19.55 -6.26
N ASP A 113 -19.50 20.67 -6.86
CA ASP A 113 -20.26 21.90 -6.81
C ASP A 113 -21.29 21.96 -7.96
N LYS A 114 -22.57 22.00 -7.59
CA LYS A 114 -23.68 22.06 -8.53
C LYS A 114 -23.96 23.49 -9.04
N SER A 115 -23.39 24.51 -8.38
CA SER A 115 -23.53 25.92 -8.76
C SER A 115 -22.64 26.31 -9.95
N PHE A 116 -21.66 25.48 -10.33
CA PHE A 116 -20.81 25.74 -11.51
C PHE A 116 -21.68 25.93 -12.76
N PRO A 117 -21.42 26.98 -13.58
CA PRO A 117 -22.32 27.41 -14.64
C PRO A 117 -22.71 26.35 -15.68
N LEU A 118 -21.76 25.43 -15.99
CA LEU A 118 -21.99 24.37 -16.96
C LEU A 118 -22.24 23.02 -16.29
N LYS A 119 -23.09 22.18 -16.89
CA LYS A 119 -23.19 20.76 -16.54
C LYS A 119 -21.91 20.02 -16.98
N SER A 120 -21.66 18.84 -16.40
CA SER A 120 -20.45 18.03 -16.70
C SER A 120 -20.21 17.82 -18.20
N ASP A 121 -21.28 17.51 -18.95
CA ASP A 121 -21.18 17.31 -20.40
C ASP A 121 -20.86 18.62 -21.16
N GLY A 122 -21.35 19.77 -20.67
CA GLY A 122 -21.00 21.07 -21.20
C GLY A 122 -19.52 21.39 -21.02
N VAL A 123 -18.99 21.12 -19.80
CA VAL A 123 -17.55 21.26 -19.53
C VAL A 123 -16.75 20.32 -20.43
N ASN A 124 -17.15 19.04 -20.56
CA ASN A 124 -16.47 18.09 -21.42
C ASN A 124 -16.38 18.59 -22.87
N ARG A 125 -17.47 19.12 -23.44
CA ARG A 125 -17.51 19.64 -24.81
C ARG A 125 -16.61 20.87 -25.00
N GLU A 126 -16.72 21.83 -24.10
CA GLU A 126 -15.95 23.07 -24.17
C GLU A 126 -14.44 22.79 -24.05
N VAL A 127 -14.04 21.96 -23.09
CA VAL A 127 -12.63 21.63 -22.89
C VAL A 127 -12.10 20.75 -24.02
N ALA A 128 -12.88 19.75 -24.48
CA ALA A 128 -12.49 18.92 -25.61
C ALA A 128 -12.32 19.75 -26.90
N GLY A 129 -13.23 20.69 -27.15
CA GLY A 129 -13.09 21.60 -28.28
C GLY A 129 -11.80 22.44 -28.23
N GLU A 130 -11.40 22.87 -27.01
CA GLU A 130 -10.14 23.62 -26.86
C GLU A 130 -8.90 22.73 -27.09
N ILE A 131 -8.92 21.49 -26.58
CA ILE A 131 -7.84 20.52 -26.84
C ILE A 131 -7.71 20.23 -28.32
N LEU A 132 -8.82 19.95 -29.03
CA LEU A 132 -8.81 19.68 -30.46
C LEU A 132 -8.26 20.86 -31.32
N ARG A 133 -8.50 22.10 -30.90
CA ARG A 133 -7.93 23.27 -31.57
C ARG A 133 -6.43 23.45 -31.39
N ASN A 134 -5.90 22.90 -30.30
CA ASN A 134 -4.54 23.12 -29.83
C ASN A 134 -3.60 21.93 -29.96
N THR A 135 -4.11 20.75 -30.38
CA THR A 135 -3.35 19.49 -30.47
C THR A 135 -3.85 18.65 -31.65
N GLU A 136 -3.06 17.63 -32.03
CA GLU A 136 -3.46 16.64 -33.06
C GLU A 136 -4.22 15.43 -32.45
N LEU A 137 -4.60 15.49 -31.17
CA LEU A 137 -5.34 14.43 -30.49
C LEU A 137 -6.75 14.26 -31.07
N LYS A 138 -7.25 13.05 -31.10
CA LYS A 138 -8.62 12.70 -31.51
C LYS A 138 -9.43 12.23 -30.30
N VAL A 139 -10.73 12.53 -30.31
CA VAL A 139 -11.64 12.04 -29.25
C VAL A 139 -11.94 10.57 -29.46
N ASP A 140 -11.72 9.75 -28.42
CA ASP A 140 -12.19 8.37 -28.31
C ASP A 140 -12.90 8.18 -26.97
N VAL A 141 -14.21 7.90 -27.02
CA VAL A 141 -15.04 7.74 -25.81
C VAL A 141 -15.07 6.31 -25.29
N HIS A 142 -14.58 5.34 -26.07
CA HIS A 142 -14.61 3.92 -25.71
C HIS A 142 -13.26 3.47 -25.14
N GLU A 143 -12.19 3.61 -25.90
CA GLU A 143 -10.83 3.16 -25.54
C GLU A 143 -9.80 4.29 -25.65
N PRO A 144 -9.95 5.38 -24.86
CA PRO A 144 -9.03 6.51 -24.93
C PRO A 144 -7.65 6.12 -24.35
N GLU A 145 -6.59 6.48 -25.04
CA GLU A 145 -5.23 6.36 -24.53
C GLU A 145 -4.96 7.36 -23.38
N LEU A 146 -5.61 8.54 -23.44
CA LEU A 146 -5.51 9.60 -22.44
C LEU A 146 -6.89 9.91 -21.85
N ALA A 147 -7.12 9.64 -20.58
CA ALA A 147 -8.34 10.01 -19.88
C ALA A 147 -8.09 11.22 -18.97
N ILE A 148 -8.48 12.42 -19.41
CA ILE A 148 -8.38 13.65 -18.61
C ILE A 148 -9.60 13.76 -17.72
N ARG A 149 -9.38 13.74 -16.40
CA ARG A 149 -10.44 13.83 -15.38
C ARG A 149 -10.40 15.19 -14.71
N VAL A 150 -11.57 15.80 -14.59
CA VAL A 150 -11.77 17.13 -13.98
C VAL A 150 -12.75 16.97 -12.82
N GLU A 151 -12.29 17.20 -11.59
CA GLU A 151 -13.14 17.19 -10.38
C GLU A 151 -13.34 18.63 -9.90
N ILE A 152 -14.55 19.21 -10.14
CA ILE A 152 -14.87 20.60 -9.85
C ILE A 152 -15.49 20.72 -8.47
N HIS A 153 -14.85 21.47 -7.57
CA HIS A 153 -15.33 21.89 -6.26
C HIS A 153 -15.61 23.42 -6.26
N SER A 154 -16.12 23.98 -5.17
CA SER A 154 -16.56 25.39 -5.14
C SER A 154 -15.45 26.39 -5.46
N ASN A 155 -14.25 26.20 -4.94
CA ASN A 155 -13.13 27.14 -5.09
C ASN A 155 -11.92 26.55 -5.80
N GLU A 156 -11.88 25.24 -5.98
CA GLU A 156 -10.71 24.54 -6.50
C GLU A 156 -11.12 23.38 -7.40
N THR A 157 -10.44 23.21 -8.49
CA THR A 157 -10.64 22.10 -9.46
C THR A 157 -9.37 21.31 -9.57
N TYR A 158 -9.51 19.97 -9.51
CA TYR A 158 -8.41 19.03 -9.64
C TYR A 158 -8.46 18.37 -11.01
N ILE A 159 -7.35 18.45 -11.74
CA ILE A 159 -7.22 17.89 -13.08
C ILE A 159 -6.14 16.80 -13.06
N THR A 160 -6.47 15.63 -13.58
CA THR A 160 -5.55 14.49 -13.64
C THR A 160 -5.70 13.71 -14.93
N SER A 161 -4.59 13.21 -15.46
CA SER A 161 -4.53 12.33 -16.63
C SER A 161 -4.21 10.89 -16.30
N SER A 162 -3.87 10.60 -15.05
CA SER A 162 -3.47 9.25 -14.61
C SER A 162 -4.29 8.79 -13.42
N LYS A 163 -4.43 7.47 -13.29
CA LYS A 163 -4.95 6.81 -12.10
C LYS A 163 -4.04 5.65 -11.76
N ILE A 164 -3.18 5.85 -10.79
CA ILE A 164 -2.20 4.87 -10.37
C ILE A 164 -2.84 3.94 -9.35
N PRO A 165 -2.84 2.60 -9.55
CA PRO A 165 -3.36 1.66 -8.57
C PRO A 165 -2.49 1.65 -7.31
N GLY A 166 -3.13 1.60 -6.14
CA GLY A 166 -2.46 1.41 -4.86
C GLY A 166 -2.39 -0.08 -4.47
N ALA A 167 -1.81 -0.36 -3.30
CA ALA A 167 -1.67 -1.73 -2.76
C ALA A 167 -3.02 -2.40 -2.42
N GLY A 168 -4.09 -1.61 -2.26
CA GLY A 168 -5.39 -2.12 -1.82
C GLY A 168 -5.36 -2.65 -0.39
N GLY A 169 -6.33 -3.50 -0.03
CA GLY A 169 -6.42 -4.10 1.29
C GLY A 169 -6.80 -3.11 2.40
N TYR A 170 -6.39 -3.42 3.64
CA TYR A 170 -6.66 -2.61 4.83
C TYR A 170 -5.39 -1.95 5.37
N PRO A 171 -5.48 -0.77 5.98
CA PRO A 171 -4.33 -0.10 6.58
C PRO A 171 -3.63 -0.99 7.59
N ALA A 172 -2.33 -1.21 7.45
CA ALA A 172 -1.55 -2.06 8.35
C ALA A 172 -1.70 -1.59 9.82
N GLY A 173 -1.91 -2.54 10.71
CA GLY A 173 -2.10 -2.31 12.14
C GLY A 173 -3.51 -1.92 12.57
N ILE A 174 -4.50 -1.85 11.68
CA ILE A 174 -5.90 -1.57 12.06
C ILE A 174 -6.57 -2.76 12.77
N ASN A 175 -6.17 -3.98 12.43
CA ASN A 175 -6.73 -5.21 12.97
C ASN A 175 -5.85 -5.86 14.07
N GLY A 176 -4.95 -5.09 14.67
CA GLY A 176 -4.07 -5.58 15.72
C GLY A 176 -2.72 -6.07 15.19
N LYS A 177 -2.03 -6.85 16.01
CA LYS A 177 -0.66 -7.29 15.78
C LYS A 177 -0.56 -8.83 15.78
N VAL A 178 0.30 -9.37 14.90
CA VAL A 178 0.59 -10.80 14.77
C VAL A 178 2.09 -11.04 14.87
N LEU A 179 2.50 -12.13 15.49
CA LEU A 179 3.88 -12.62 15.47
C LEU A 179 4.03 -13.66 14.37
N LEU A 180 4.82 -13.35 13.35
CA LEU A 180 5.10 -14.26 12.25
C LEU A 180 6.38 -15.06 12.49
N MET A 181 6.32 -16.38 12.35
CA MET A 181 7.50 -17.22 12.30
C MET A 181 8.19 -17.07 10.95
N LEU A 182 9.27 -16.25 10.91
CA LEU A 182 9.96 -15.86 9.67
C LEU A 182 11.16 -16.79 9.42
N SER A 183 11.17 -17.43 8.27
CA SER A 183 12.25 -18.29 7.78
C SER A 183 12.99 -17.64 6.61
N GLY A 184 14.08 -18.25 6.17
CA GLY A 184 14.82 -17.86 4.96
C GLY A 184 14.20 -18.34 3.64
N GLY A 185 13.02 -19.01 3.69
CA GLY A 185 12.25 -19.44 2.52
C GLY A 185 11.37 -18.34 1.95
N ILE A 186 10.70 -18.61 0.81
CA ILE A 186 9.85 -17.65 0.10
C ILE A 186 8.45 -17.50 0.70
N ASP A 187 7.95 -18.52 1.40
CA ASP A 187 6.56 -18.54 1.85
C ASP A 187 6.29 -17.58 3.02
N SER A 188 7.23 -17.50 3.98
CA SER A 188 7.03 -16.66 5.16
C SER A 188 7.04 -15.15 4.85
N PRO A 189 7.86 -14.59 3.94
CA PRO A 189 7.71 -13.21 3.49
C PRO A 189 6.38 -12.95 2.77
N VAL A 190 5.88 -13.92 1.98
CA VAL A 190 4.58 -13.81 1.32
C VAL A 190 3.46 -13.80 2.36
N ALA A 191 3.55 -14.66 3.39
CA ALA A 191 2.60 -14.64 4.51
C ALA A 191 2.62 -13.29 5.23
N ALA A 192 3.80 -12.70 5.50
CA ALA A 192 3.92 -11.36 6.07
C ALA A 192 3.16 -10.32 5.25
N TYR A 193 3.40 -10.30 3.93
CA TYR A 193 2.71 -9.39 3.00
C TYR A 193 1.19 -9.56 3.07
N GLN A 194 0.69 -10.80 3.05
CA GLN A 194 -0.75 -11.09 3.11
C GLN A 194 -1.37 -10.65 4.43
N LEU A 195 -0.70 -10.90 5.56
CA LEU A 195 -1.13 -10.47 6.89
C LEU A 195 -1.21 -8.94 6.98
N MET A 196 -0.19 -8.23 6.50
CA MET A 196 -0.19 -6.76 6.45
C MET A 196 -1.30 -6.22 5.54
N LYS A 197 -1.53 -6.85 4.37
CA LYS A 197 -2.61 -6.48 3.45
C LYS A 197 -4.01 -6.67 4.06
N ARG A 198 -4.14 -7.58 5.03
CA ARG A 198 -5.36 -7.76 5.84
C ARG A 198 -5.46 -6.82 7.03
N GLY A 199 -4.52 -5.89 7.16
CA GLY A 199 -4.56 -4.84 8.18
C GLY A 199 -3.89 -5.22 9.49
N LEU A 200 -3.12 -6.28 9.54
CA LEU A 200 -2.33 -6.64 10.72
C LEU A 200 -0.99 -5.88 10.72
N HIS A 201 -0.49 -5.57 11.91
CA HIS A 201 0.90 -5.20 12.11
C HIS A 201 1.71 -6.46 12.36
N VAL A 202 2.76 -6.69 11.57
CA VAL A 202 3.58 -7.91 11.66
C VAL A 202 4.84 -7.63 12.46
N GLU A 203 5.03 -8.36 13.57
CA GLU A 203 6.35 -8.60 14.17
C GLU A 203 6.82 -10.00 13.77
N ALA A 204 8.11 -10.23 13.67
CA ALA A 204 8.67 -11.51 13.26
C ALA A 204 9.45 -12.17 14.39
N VAL A 205 9.46 -13.52 14.43
CA VAL A 205 10.38 -14.32 15.22
C VAL A 205 11.16 -15.24 14.30
N HIS A 206 12.47 -15.30 14.49
CA HIS A 206 13.37 -16.23 13.82
C HIS A 206 14.13 -17.08 14.84
N PHE A 207 14.13 -18.39 14.62
CA PHE A 207 14.86 -19.36 15.44
C PHE A 207 16.20 -19.68 14.77
N ALA A 208 17.29 -19.29 15.42
CA ALA A 208 18.65 -19.52 14.93
C ALA A 208 19.36 -20.55 15.83
N SER A 209 20.10 -21.47 15.25
CA SER A 209 20.85 -22.51 15.95
C SER A 209 22.33 -22.48 15.59
N PRO A 210 23.09 -21.42 15.96
CA PRO A 210 24.52 -21.40 15.73
C PRO A 210 25.24 -22.52 16.56
N PRO A 211 26.29 -23.17 16.03
CA PRO A 211 26.90 -22.98 14.72
C PRO A 211 26.20 -23.71 13.56
N TYR A 212 25.13 -24.49 13.82
CA TYR A 212 24.42 -25.28 12.81
C TYR A 212 23.65 -24.41 11.81
N THR A 213 23.22 -23.20 12.23
CA THR A 213 22.71 -22.17 11.33
C THR A 213 23.83 -21.17 11.07
N SER A 214 24.19 -20.96 9.81
CA SER A 214 25.21 -20.00 9.44
C SER A 214 24.77 -18.55 9.67
N GLU A 215 25.71 -17.64 9.87
CA GLU A 215 25.44 -16.20 9.95
C GLU A 215 24.78 -15.68 8.66
N ASN A 216 25.16 -16.23 7.49
CA ASN A 216 24.55 -15.90 6.21
C ASN A 216 23.05 -16.26 6.17
N ALA A 217 22.63 -17.36 6.79
CA ALA A 217 21.22 -17.72 6.89
C ALA A 217 20.43 -16.70 7.72
N LYS A 218 20.99 -16.25 8.84
CA LYS A 218 20.40 -15.18 9.66
C LYS A 218 20.31 -13.85 8.90
N ASN A 219 21.38 -13.46 8.23
CA ASN A 219 21.42 -12.22 7.45
C ASN A 219 20.40 -12.23 6.32
N LYS A 220 20.21 -13.36 5.62
CA LYS A 220 19.15 -13.54 4.62
C LYS A 220 17.75 -13.29 5.21
N VAL A 221 17.48 -13.79 6.40
CA VAL A 221 16.19 -13.56 7.08
C VAL A 221 15.98 -12.08 7.42
N LEU A 222 17.03 -11.40 7.90
CA LEU A 222 16.97 -9.97 8.19
C LEU A 222 16.78 -9.13 6.92
N GLU A 223 17.39 -9.52 5.82
CA GLU A 223 17.20 -8.88 4.51
C GLU A 223 15.75 -9.04 4.03
N LEU A 224 15.19 -10.25 4.09
CA LEU A 224 13.79 -10.50 3.76
C LEU A 224 12.84 -9.69 4.65
N ALA A 225 13.12 -9.63 5.97
CA ALA A 225 12.36 -8.81 6.91
C ALA A 225 12.42 -7.31 6.53
N SER A 226 13.59 -6.82 6.14
CA SER A 226 13.79 -5.44 5.69
C SER A 226 12.94 -5.14 4.46
N GLN A 227 12.99 -5.98 3.42
CA GLN A 227 12.21 -5.81 2.19
C GLN A 227 10.71 -5.80 2.46
N VAL A 228 10.22 -6.75 3.25
CA VAL A 228 8.80 -6.83 3.57
C VAL A 228 8.35 -5.68 4.49
N SER A 229 9.24 -5.19 5.36
CA SER A 229 8.94 -4.08 6.27
C SER A 229 8.60 -2.77 5.56
N GLU A 230 9.00 -2.61 4.31
CA GLU A 230 8.67 -1.43 3.50
C GLU A 230 7.17 -1.19 3.37
N TYR A 231 6.33 -2.21 3.52
CA TYR A 231 4.87 -2.10 3.43
C TYR A 231 4.19 -1.62 4.74
N GLN A 232 4.91 -1.63 5.86
CA GLN A 232 4.42 -1.09 7.14
C GLN A 232 5.37 -0.07 7.77
N GLY A 233 6.53 0.16 7.12
CA GLY A 233 7.53 1.16 7.48
C GLY A 233 8.62 0.67 8.42
N HIS A 234 8.38 -0.34 9.24
CA HIS A 234 9.37 -1.03 10.09
C HIS A 234 8.84 -2.40 10.51
N MET A 235 9.75 -3.32 10.83
CA MET A 235 9.42 -4.64 11.39
C MET A 235 10.37 -4.97 12.53
N LYS A 236 9.80 -5.34 13.67
CA LYS A 236 10.59 -5.87 14.79
C LYS A 236 10.81 -7.35 14.56
N VAL A 237 12.08 -7.78 14.62
CA VAL A 237 12.48 -9.18 14.46
C VAL A 237 13.07 -9.67 15.78
N HIS A 238 12.47 -10.69 16.37
CA HIS A 238 12.95 -11.38 17.56
C HIS A 238 13.84 -12.55 17.14
N ILE A 239 15.14 -12.50 17.44
CA ILE A 239 16.06 -13.62 17.19
C ILE A 239 16.14 -14.47 18.44
N VAL A 240 15.76 -15.74 18.33
CA VAL A 240 15.79 -16.72 19.41
C VAL A 240 16.91 -17.70 19.15
N ASN A 241 17.86 -17.81 20.11
CA ASN A 241 18.85 -18.88 20.07
C ASN A 241 18.18 -20.21 20.46
N PHE A 242 18.12 -21.12 19.51
CA PHE A 242 17.44 -22.40 19.64
C PHE A 242 18.40 -23.59 19.80
N THR A 243 19.73 -23.34 19.78
CA THR A 243 20.79 -24.38 19.74
C THR A 243 20.67 -25.39 20.86
N GLN A 244 20.63 -24.95 22.10
CA GLN A 244 20.60 -25.87 23.25
C GLN A 244 19.36 -26.74 23.23
N LEU A 245 18.19 -26.14 22.96
CA LEU A 245 16.94 -26.87 22.89
C LEU A 245 16.93 -27.89 21.75
N GLN A 246 17.48 -27.53 20.63
CA GLN A 246 17.66 -28.44 19.48
C GLN A 246 18.53 -29.65 19.85
N LEU A 247 19.66 -29.43 20.48
CA LEU A 247 20.56 -30.51 20.90
C LEU A 247 19.91 -31.45 21.92
N GLU A 248 19.20 -30.91 22.91
CA GLU A 248 18.48 -31.73 23.89
C GLU A 248 17.35 -32.55 23.24
N ILE A 249 16.65 -32.03 22.26
CA ILE A 249 15.64 -32.76 21.50
C ILE A 249 16.29 -33.95 20.76
N TYR A 250 17.37 -33.72 20.01
CA TYR A 250 18.05 -34.83 19.32
C TYR A 250 18.60 -35.89 20.26
N LYS A 251 19.12 -35.48 21.42
CA LYS A 251 19.66 -36.39 22.43
C LYS A 251 18.61 -37.31 23.03
N HIS A 252 17.38 -36.83 23.22
CA HIS A 252 16.34 -37.54 23.98
C HIS A 252 15.21 -38.14 23.15
N ALA A 253 14.94 -37.62 21.94
CA ALA A 253 13.76 -38.01 21.18
C ALA A 253 14.03 -38.91 19.97
N GLY A 254 15.29 -39.02 19.55
CA GLY A 254 15.67 -39.71 18.29
C GLY A 254 15.20 -38.99 17.01
N ASP A 255 15.84 -39.30 15.91
CA ASP A 255 15.67 -38.61 14.63
C ASP A 255 14.23 -38.56 14.10
N PRO A 256 13.40 -39.63 14.19
CA PRO A 256 12.05 -39.60 13.61
C PRO A 256 11.12 -38.55 14.22
N TYR A 257 11.31 -38.22 15.49
CA TYR A 257 10.45 -37.28 16.22
C TYR A 257 11.06 -35.88 16.40
N ALA A 258 12.36 -35.73 16.14
CA ALA A 258 13.08 -34.50 16.43
C ALA A 258 12.47 -33.26 15.74
N VAL A 259 12.14 -33.38 14.45
CA VAL A 259 11.54 -32.25 13.68
C VAL A 259 10.19 -31.83 14.25
N THR A 260 9.31 -32.80 14.59
CA THR A 260 7.99 -32.50 15.16
C THR A 260 8.12 -31.84 16.54
N LEU A 261 9.04 -32.33 17.38
CA LEU A 261 9.27 -31.76 18.71
C LEU A 261 9.88 -30.35 18.62
N MET A 262 10.84 -30.14 17.71
CA MET A 262 11.39 -28.79 17.46
C MET A 262 10.27 -27.83 17.07
N ARG A 263 9.41 -28.17 16.11
CA ARG A 263 8.27 -27.34 15.71
C ARG A 263 7.35 -27.01 16.89
N ARG A 264 6.96 -28.01 17.68
CA ARG A 264 6.14 -27.78 18.88
C ARG A 264 6.79 -26.82 19.87
N MET A 265 8.10 -26.92 20.08
CA MET A 265 8.82 -26.02 20.98
C MET A 265 8.95 -24.60 20.36
N MET A 266 9.15 -24.48 19.06
CA MET A 266 9.13 -23.19 18.38
C MET A 266 7.77 -22.50 18.55
N PHE A 267 6.64 -23.20 18.39
CA PHE A 267 5.31 -22.64 18.63
C PHE A 267 5.10 -22.22 20.08
N ARG A 268 5.57 -23.00 21.07
CA ARG A 268 5.48 -22.63 22.48
C ARG A 268 6.28 -21.36 22.79
N LEU A 269 7.49 -21.24 22.24
CA LEU A 269 8.32 -20.05 22.41
C LEU A 269 7.69 -18.85 21.69
N ALA A 270 7.16 -19.06 20.49
CA ALA A 270 6.43 -18.03 19.76
C ALA A 270 5.19 -17.53 20.53
N ASP A 271 4.43 -18.44 21.19
CA ASP A 271 3.30 -18.07 22.04
C ASP A 271 3.75 -17.22 23.25
N MET A 272 4.83 -17.59 23.91
CA MET A 272 5.39 -16.79 25.01
C MET A 272 5.82 -15.40 24.53
N ILE A 273 6.47 -15.30 23.38
CA ILE A 273 6.90 -14.03 22.77
C ILE A 273 5.65 -13.21 22.36
N SER A 274 4.66 -13.84 21.72
CA SER A 274 3.44 -13.17 21.30
C SER A 274 2.71 -12.51 22.48
N LYS A 275 2.56 -13.23 23.58
CA LYS A 275 1.96 -12.72 24.82
C LYS A 275 2.77 -11.58 25.43
N LYS A 276 4.11 -11.73 25.50
CA LYS A 276 5.02 -10.70 26.04
C LYS A 276 4.96 -9.39 25.27
N TYR A 277 4.79 -9.46 23.95
CA TYR A 277 4.79 -8.26 23.09
C TYR A 277 3.41 -7.84 22.59
N GLY A 278 2.33 -8.46 23.11
CA GLY A 278 0.95 -8.08 22.81
C GLY A 278 0.53 -8.40 21.39
N CYS A 279 1.06 -9.49 20.80
CA CYS A 279 0.55 -10.02 19.55
C CYS A 279 -0.69 -10.89 19.82
N LEU A 280 -1.72 -10.78 19.00
CA LEU A 280 -3.00 -11.44 19.19
C LEU A 280 -3.02 -12.87 18.61
N ALA A 281 -2.09 -13.19 17.73
CA ALA A 281 -1.96 -14.48 17.07
C ALA A 281 -0.52 -14.75 16.63
N ILE A 282 -0.24 -16.01 16.30
CA ILE A 282 0.97 -16.45 15.61
C ILE A 282 0.60 -16.72 14.15
N GLY A 283 1.46 -16.29 13.22
CA GLY A 283 1.36 -16.61 11.80
C GLY A 283 2.52 -17.45 11.33
N THR A 284 2.28 -18.30 10.33
CA THR A 284 3.31 -19.08 9.65
C THR A 284 3.17 -18.93 8.15
N GLY A 285 4.24 -19.24 7.41
CA GLY A 285 4.23 -19.33 5.94
C GLY A 285 4.01 -20.74 5.43
N GLU A 286 3.42 -21.62 6.23
CA GLU A 286 3.21 -23.01 5.85
C GLU A 286 2.00 -23.17 4.92
N SER A 287 2.10 -24.11 3.98
CA SER A 287 1.02 -24.49 3.09
C SER A 287 0.72 -25.98 3.24
N VAL A 288 -0.57 -26.31 3.38
CA VAL A 288 -1.01 -27.71 3.47
C VAL A 288 -0.57 -28.48 2.22
N GLY A 289 0.07 -29.64 2.41
CA GLY A 289 0.48 -30.53 1.33
C GLY A 289 1.76 -30.14 0.59
N GLN A 290 2.44 -29.06 1.00
CA GLN A 290 3.69 -28.64 0.37
C GLN A 290 4.83 -29.62 0.64
N VAL A 291 4.90 -30.18 1.84
CA VAL A 291 5.81 -31.25 2.24
C VAL A 291 5.07 -32.30 3.07
N ALA A 292 5.60 -33.53 3.15
CA ALA A 292 4.94 -34.66 3.82
C ALA A 292 4.56 -34.38 5.30
N SER A 293 5.27 -33.49 5.98
CA SER A 293 5.00 -33.10 7.38
C SER A 293 3.95 -31.99 7.52
N GLN A 294 3.44 -31.43 6.42
CA GLN A 294 2.45 -30.34 6.43
C GLN A 294 1.06 -30.86 6.08
N THR A 295 0.56 -31.79 6.90
CA THR A 295 -0.82 -32.28 6.85
C THR A 295 -1.73 -31.38 7.68
N LEU A 296 -3.06 -31.48 7.47
CA LEU A 296 -4.03 -30.75 8.30
C LEU A 296 -3.92 -31.07 9.78
N GLU A 297 -3.53 -32.32 10.13
CA GLU A 297 -3.37 -32.76 11.51
C GLU A 297 -2.09 -32.21 12.15
N SER A 298 -1.09 -31.79 11.36
CA SER A 298 0.21 -31.33 11.85
C SER A 298 0.36 -29.80 11.82
N ILE A 299 -0.54 -29.10 11.16
CA ILE A 299 -0.63 -27.65 11.12
C ILE A 299 -1.73 -27.18 12.07
#